data_5746ac31f5480e1901f61d078768aa73
#
_entry.id   5746ac31f5480e1901f61d078768aa73
#
_cell.length_a   1.000
_cell.length_b   1.000
_cell.length_c   1.000
_cell.angle_alpha   90.00
_cell.angle_beta   90.00
_cell.angle_gamma   90.00
#
_symmetry.space_group_name_H-M   'P 1'
#
loop_
_entity.id
_entity.type
_entity.pdbx_description
1 polymer ?
#
loop_
_entity_poly.entity_id
_entity_poly.type
_entity_poly.pdbx_seq_one_letter_code
_entity_poly.pdbx_strand_id
1 'polypeptide(L)'
;MIALPPLLSGFLGTVGLALIIGLELHAYRRRGENALEPQAQGFGTTRTITLIAALGFVLWVIAPVTPFCVGLGVLGLALMLDYRKRIKAGDTSLVPTVIGLIAYALGPLMITAPIAVIAALTVLILLALGEQAQIRRFSDAFPTEEGVTLAKFLILAGLIYPLLPGTEVPYLPGITWTKIWVAVLVISGISYLGYLAHRYVFPRAGTLLTGVLGGLYSSTAATVVLARAARAEPDSAALAPAAVIIATAMMYARLLALIALLGHVNAALALALPFGGLFVTSLAVAAGLAWRARGAQTQSHAAVSSNPLDLPVAFLFAALFVFFAGITQFVTTRFGAAGLHVLSFVVGFSDIDPFILSLLAGKFAVSASAVTSAVLIASASNNILKAAYALIFSRSRAMLPAAVWLSITAAVSFVIALS
;
A
#
# COMPACT_ATOMS: atom_id res chain seq x y z
N MET A 1 9.03 -43.73 -9.82
CA MET A 1 9.30 -42.62 -10.74
C MET A 1 10.81 -42.61 -11.02
N ILE A 2 11.22 -42.78 -12.28
CA ILE A 2 12.63 -42.70 -12.68
C ILE A 2 13.00 -41.22 -12.60
N ALA A 3 13.88 -40.86 -11.66
CA ALA A 3 14.40 -39.51 -11.57
C ALA A 3 15.24 -39.17 -12.82
N LEU A 4 14.85 -38.24 -13.62
CA LEU A 4 15.61 -37.76 -14.77
C LEU A 4 16.93 -37.13 -14.28
N PRO A 5 18.06 -37.35 -15.01
CA PRO A 5 19.31 -36.66 -14.69
C PRO A 5 19.12 -35.14 -14.61
N PRO A 6 19.71 -34.43 -13.63
CA PRO A 6 19.48 -32.99 -13.41
C PRO A 6 19.69 -32.11 -14.64
N LEU A 7 20.67 -32.43 -15.48
CA LEU A 7 20.93 -31.73 -16.73
C LEU A 7 19.81 -31.93 -17.75
N LEU A 8 19.26 -33.14 -17.84
CA LEU A 8 18.15 -33.43 -18.77
C LEU A 8 16.88 -32.72 -18.31
N SER A 9 16.57 -32.73 -17.02
CA SER A 9 15.41 -32.01 -16.50
C SER A 9 15.55 -30.48 -16.69
N GLY A 10 16.74 -29.93 -16.48
CA GLY A 10 17.05 -28.52 -16.75
C GLY A 10 16.89 -28.17 -18.23
N PHE A 11 17.38 -29.01 -19.13
CA PHE A 11 17.24 -28.82 -20.58
C PHE A 11 15.77 -28.85 -21.02
N LEU A 12 15.03 -29.88 -20.60
CA LEU A 12 13.62 -30.02 -20.92
C LEU A 12 12.79 -28.85 -20.35
N GLY A 13 13.09 -28.38 -19.13
CA GLY A 13 12.47 -27.21 -18.56
C GLY A 13 12.76 -25.94 -19.35
N THR A 14 14.02 -25.73 -19.75
CA THR A 14 14.43 -24.60 -20.59
C THR A 14 13.67 -24.58 -21.93
N VAL A 15 13.63 -25.72 -22.62
CA VAL A 15 12.94 -25.87 -23.91
C VAL A 15 11.43 -25.68 -23.73
N GLY A 16 10.84 -26.28 -22.70
CA GLY A 16 9.39 -26.17 -22.41
C GLY A 16 8.96 -24.73 -22.14
N LEU A 17 9.69 -24.01 -21.28
CA LEU A 17 9.40 -22.61 -21.00
C LEU A 17 9.61 -21.69 -22.21
N ALA A 18 10.68 -21.91 -22.97
CA ALA A 18 10.96 -21.17 -24.18
C ALA A 18 9.92 -21.40 -25.28
N LEU A 19 9.35 -22.61 -25.35
CA LEU A 19 8.22 -22.92 -26.23
C LEU A 19 6.97 -22.12 -25.87
N ILE A 20 6.61 -22.08 -24.57
CA ILE A 20 5.47 -21.32 -24.07
C ILE A 20 5.64 -19.84 -24.34
N ILE A 21 6.82 -19.27 -24.00
CA ILE A 21 7.15 -17.87 -24.26
C ILE A 21 7.12 -17.56 -25.77
N GLY A 22 7.65 -18.45 -26.60
CA GLY A 22 7.65 -18.28 -28.05
C GLY A 22 6.25 -18.35 -28.69
N LEU A 23 5.34 -19.16 -28.14
CA LEU A 23 3.93 -19.19 -28.56
C LEU A 23 3.24 -17.87 -28.22
N GLU A 24 3.43 -17.35 -27.01
CA GLU A 24 2.82 -16.08 -26.62
C GLU A 24 3.42 -14.89 -27.38
N LEU A 25 4.72 -14.89 -27.64
CA LEU A 25 5.36 -13.87 -28.49
C LEU A 25 4.80 -13.88 -29.93
N HIS A 26 4.49 -15.07 -30.45
CA HIS A 26 3.83 -15.18 -31.76
C HIS A 26 2.40 -14.62 -31.71
N ALA A 27 1.65 -14.90 -30.66
CA ALA A 27 0.31 -14.35 -30.44
C ALA A 27 0.36 -12.82 -30.26
N TYR A 28 1.33 -12.31 -29.47
CA TYR A 28 1.59 -10.89 -29.29
C TYR A 28 1.77 -10.14 -30.61
N ARG A 29 2.59 -10.66 -31.52
CA ARG A 29 2.82 -10.07 -32.85
C ARG A 29 1.54 -10.02 -33.68
N ARG A 30 0.76 -11.09 -33.69
CA ARG A 30 -0.53 -11.13 -34.40
C ARG A 30 -1.54 -10.11 -33.92
N ARG A 31 -1.51 -9.78 -32.62
CA ARG A 31 -2.38 -8.75 -32.02
C ARG A 31 -1.94 -7.32 -32.37
N GLY A 32 -0.64 -7.10 -32.59
CA GLY A 32 -0.07 -5.77 -32.91
C GLY A 32 -0.14 -5.40 -34.40
N GLU A 33 -0.25 -6.35 -35.28
CA GLU A 33 -0.39 -6.14 -36.71
C GLU A 33 -1.85 -5.91 -37.08
N ASN A 34 -2.27 -4.69 -37.40
CA ASN A 34 -3.44 -4.47 -38.22
C ASN A 34 -3.30 -5.33 -39.45
N ALA A 35 -4.26 -6.23 -39.70
CA ALA A 35 -4.25 -7.39 -40.58
C ALA A 35 -4.08 -7.10 -42.11
N LEU A 36 -3.13 -6.28 -42.51
CA LEU A 36 -2.99 -5.86 -43.91
C LEU A 36 -1.76 -6.39 -44.64
N GLU A 37 -0.80 -7.06 -43.98
CA GLU A 37 0.24 -7.76 -44.75
C GLU A 37 0.77 -9.04 -44.07
N PRO A 38 0.72 -10.22 -44.77
CA PRO A 38 1.18 -11.52 -44.25
C PRO A 38 2.70 -11.76 -44.28
N GLN A 39 3.56 -10.79 -44.53
CA GLN A 39 4.96 -11.03 -44.95
C GLN A 39 6.06 -10.44 -44.08
N ALA A 40 5.92 -10.27 -42.82
CA ALA A 40 7.10 -10.06 -41.98
C ALA A 40 7.50 -11.34 -41.24
N GLN A 41 8.15 -12.28 -41.94
CA GLN A 41 8.89 -13.39 -41.33
C GLN A 41 10.16 -12.84 -40.68
N GLY A 42 10.01 -12.06 -39.59
CA GLY A 42 11.10 -11.55 -38.80
C GLY A 42 11.47 -12.47 -37.64
N PHE A 43 12.59 -12.18 -36.97
CA PHE A 43 13.02 -12.80 -35.72
C PHE A 43 11.88 -12.88 -34.68
N GLY A 44 11.74 -14.03 -33.98
CA GLY A 44 10.77 -14.21 -32.89
C GLY A 44 9.64 -15.17 -33.19
N THR A 45 9.85 -16.15 -34.07
CA THR A 45 8.98 -17.32 -34.15
C THR A 45 9.22 -18.23 -32.93
N THR A 46 8.24 -19.03 -32.59
CA THR A 46 8.35 -20.03 -31.50
C THR A 46 9.60 -20.88 -31.64
N ARG A 47 9.95 -21.31 -32.88
CA ARG A 47 11.18 -22.07 -33.18
C ARG A 47 12.43 -21.31 -32.80
N THR A 48 12.54 -20.04 -33.18
CA THR A 48 13.72 -19.20 -32.95
C THR A 48 13.95 -19.01 -31.46
N ILE A 49 12.90 -18.68 -30.69
CA ILE A 49 13.01 -18.49 -29.23
C ILE A 49 13.44 -19.77 -28.54
N THR A 50 12.87 -20.92 -28.92
CA THR A 50 13.27 -22.22 -28.39
C THR A 50 14.72 -22.57 -28.68
N LEU A 51 15.18 -22.33 -29.93
CA LEU A 51 16.56 -22.60 -30.30
C LEU A 51 17.57 -21.66 -29.59
N ILE A 52 17.21 -20.41 -29.37
CA ILE A 52 18.03 -19.46 -28.59
C ILE A 52 18.17 -19.92 -27.14
N ALA A 53 17.10 -20.35 -26.53
CA ALA A 53 17.16 -20.87 -25.16
C ALA A 53 17.98 -22.14 -25.05
N ALA A 54 17.82 -23.09 -26.02
CA ALA A 54 18.61 -24.30 -26.10
C ALA A 54 20.12 -23.97 -26.33
N LEU A 55 20.42 -23.00 -27.17
CA LEU A 55 21.80 -22.54 -27.39
C LEU A 55 22.40 -21.96 -26.09
N GLY A 56 21.69 -21.11 -25.39
CA GLY A 56 22.13 -20.56 -24.11
C GLY A 56 22.41 -21.65 -23.08
N PHE A 57 21.54 -22.66 -22.98
CA PHE A 57 21.72 -23.80 -22.11
C PHE A 57 22.99 -24.59 -22.47
N VAL A 58 23.18 -24.96 -23.75
CA VAL A 58 24.31 -25.75 -24.21
C VAL A 58 25.63 -25.01 -23.97
N LEU A 59 25.71 -23.73 -24.34
CA LEU A 59 26.92 -22.94 -24.12
C LEU A 59 27.29 -22.76 -22.66
N TRP A 60 26.29 -22.63 -21.79
CA TRP A 60 26.52 -22.61 -20.33
C TRP A 60 27.03 -23.94 -19.77
N VAL A 61 26.51 -25.06 -20.27
CA VAL A 61 26.94 -26.41 -19.83
C VAL A 61 28.36 -26.76 -20.32
N ILE A 62 28.73 -26.33 -21.55
CA ILE A 62 30.08 -26.57 -22.12
C ILE A 62 31.15 -25.91 -21.26
N ALA A 63 31.01 -24.62 -20.99
CA ALA A 63 31.85 -23.90 -20.02
C ALA A 63 31.12 -22.64 -19.56
N PRO A 64 30.82 -22.54 -18.25
CA PRO A 64 30.21 -21.35 -17.70
C PRO A 64 31.05 -20.10 -17.98
N VAL A 65 30.39 -18.98 -18.30
CA VAL A 65 30.95 -17.66 -18.55
C VAL A 65 31.51 -17.46 -19.97
N THR A 66 32.62 -18.04 -20.36
CA THR A 66 33.29 -17.62 -21.64
C THR A 66 32.47 -17.93 -22.90
N PRO A 67 32.09 -19.19 -23.21
CA PRO A 67 31.25 -19.50 -24.35
C PRO A 67 29.88 -18.85 -24.29
N PHE A 68 29.32 -18.77 -23.09
CA PHE A 68 28.03 -18.10 -22.86
C PHE A 68 28.10 -16.60 -23.20
N CYS A 69 29.11 -15.87 -22.73
CA CYS A 69 29.27 -14.44 -23.03
C CYS A 69 29.57 -14.20 -24.51
N VAL A 70 30.37 -15.05 -25.15
CA VAL A 70 30.63 -14.95 -26.60
C VAL A 70 29.34 -15.18 -27.40
N GLY A 71 28.59 -16.23 -27.05
CA GLY A 71 27.28 -16.50 -27.65
C GLY A 71 26.27 -15.37 -27.45
N LEU A 72 26.23 -14.77 -26.25
CA LEU A 72 25.41 -13.61 -25.97
C LEU A 72 25.79 -12.40 -26.85
N GLY A 73 27.07 -12.17 -27.02
CA GLY A 73 27.57 -11.09 -27.90
C GLY A 73 27.15 -11.28 -29.37
N VAL A 74 27.31 -12.51 -29.91
CA VAL A 74 26.87 -12.87 -31.27
C VAL A 74 25.35 -12.73 -31.41
N LEU A 75 24.58 -13.25 -30.44
CA LEU A 75 23.13 -13.12 -30.40
C LEU A 75 22.71 -11.64 -30.33
N GLY A 76 23.32 -10.87 -29.45
CA GLY A 76 23.06 -9.43 -29.30
C GLY A 76 23.29 -8.67 -30.61
N LEU A 77 24.37 -8.96 -31.33
CA LEU A 77 24.63 -8.37 -32.66
C LEU A 77 23.57 -8.77 -33.68
N ALA A 78 23.20 -10.05 -33.74
CA ALA A 78 22.14 -10.54 -34.62
C ALA A 78 20.79 -9.88 -34.35
N LEU A 79 20.42 -9.76 -33.05
CA LEU A 79 19.21 -9.08 -32.60
C LEU A 79 19.22 -7.59 -32.90
N MET A 80 20.38 -6.93 -32.79
CA MET A 80 20.55 -5.52 -33.13
C MET A 80 20.37 -5.29 -34.64
N LEU A 81 20.90 -6.18 -35.48
CA LEU A 81 20.71 -6.11 -36.92
C LEU A 81 19.24 -6.33 -37.31
N ASP A 82 18.56 -7.28 -36.69
CA ASP A 82 17.13 -7.50 -36.89
C ASP A 82 16.30 -6.28 -36.43
N TYR A 83 16.62 -5.72 -35.29
CA TYR A 83 15.95 -4.51 -34.78
C TYR A 83 16.11 -3.33 -35.72
N ARG A 84 17.32 -3.11 -36.29
CA ARG A 84 17.54 -2.07 -37.29
C ARG A 84 16.69 -2.27 -38.55
N LYS A 85 16.50 -3.52 -39.01
CA LYS A 85 15.62 -3.82 -40.16
C LYS A 85 14.16 -3.50 -39.80
N ARG A 86 13.72 -3.86 -38.58
CA ARG A 86 12.34 -3.60 -38.10
C ARG A 86 12.04 -2.11 -37.96
N ILE A 87 12.99 -1.32 -37.43
CA ILE A 87 12.85 0.15 -37.39
C ILE A 87 12.60 0.73 -38.79
N LYS A 88 13.36 0.29 -39.79
CA LYS A 88 13.19 0.75 -41.19
C LYS A 88 11.83 0.34 -41.78
N ALA A 89 11.23 -0.73 -41.28
CA ALA A 89 9.88 -1.19 -41.62
C ALA A 89 8.76 -0.55 -40.77
N GLY A 90 9.08 0.39 -39.85
CA GLY A 90 8.12 1.09 -39.01
C GLY A 90 7.83 0.40 -37.65
N ASP A 91 8.41 -0.79 -37.38
CA ASP A 91 8.27 -1.46 -36.09
C ASP A 91 9.40 -1.03 -35.13
N THR A 92 9.07 -0.20 -34.17
CA THR A 92 9.99 0.31 -33.15
C THR A 92 9.99 -0.52 -31.85
N SER A 93 9.23 -1.62 -31.77
CA SER A 93 9.11 -2.44 -30.57
C SER A 93 10.41 -3.15 -30.22
N LEU A 94 10.91 -2.90 -28.98
CA LEU A 94 12.06 -3.61 -28.40
C LEU A 94 11.67 -4.95 -27.76
N VAL A 95 10.39 -5.20 -27.55
CA VAL A 95 9.89 -6.39 -26.81
C VAL A 95 10.45 -7.70 -27.39
N PRO A 96 10.38 -7.98 -28.69
CA PRO A 96 10.93 -9.24 -29.23
C PRO A 96 12.43 -9.41 -29.01
N THR A 97 13.19 -8.30 -29.06
CA THR A 97 14.63 -8.30 -28.81
C THR A 97 14.95 -8.66 -27.37
N VAL A 98 14.26 -8.03 -26.42
CA VAL A 98 14.43 -8.31 -24.97
C VAL A 98 14.02 -9.75 -24.65
N ILE A 99 12.91 -10.24 -25.21
CA ILE A 99 12.47 -11.62 -25.00
C ILE A 99 13.52 -12.61 -25.55
N GLY A 100 14.16 -12.32 -26.68
CA GLY A 100 15.26 -13.14 -27.22
C GLY A 100 16.45 -13.23 -26.27
N LEU A 101 16.85 -12.14 -25.64
CA LEU A 101 17.92 -12.12 -24.64
C LEU A 101 17.53 -12.88 -23.36
N ILE A 102 16.31 -12.71 -22.89
CA ILE A 102 15.80 -13.45 -21.72
C ILE A 102 15.73 -14.95 -22.03
N ALA A 103 15.25 -15.33 -23.21
CA ALA A 103 15.19 -16.73 -23.63
C ALA A 103 16.58 -17.37 -23.60
N TYR A 104 17.61 -16.67 -24.07
CA TYR A 104 19.00 -17.15 -24.01
C TYR A 104 19.47 -17.35 -22.56
N ALA A 105 19.07 -16.48 -21.64
CA ALA A 105 19.41 -16.58 -20.23
C ALA A 105 18.63 -17.66 -19.46
N LEU A 106 17.52 -18.21 -20.01
CA LEU A 106 16.75 -19.27 -19.33
C LEU A 106 17.59 -20.51 -19.06
N GLY A 107 18.54 -20.86 -19.94
CA GLY A 107 19.41 -22.02 -19.76
C GLY A 107 20.19 -21.99 -18.43
N PRO A 108 21.06 -20.98 -18.22
CA PRO A 108 21.74 -20.82 -16.93
C PRO A 108 20.78 -20.65 -15.75
N LEU A 109 19.70 -19.92 -15.89
CA LEU A 109 18.71 -19.73 -14.82
C LEU A 109 18.09 -21.07 -14.36
N MET A 110 17.78 -21.97 -15.29
CA MET A 110 17.24 -23.31 -14.95
C MET A 110 18.21 -24.18 -14.13
N ILE A 111 19.51 -23.87 -14.16
CA ILE A 111 20.54 -24.62 -13.44
C ILE A 111 20.86 -23.93 -12.11
N THR A 112 20.85 -22.60 -12.05
CA THR A 112 21.42 -21.83 -10.94
C THR A 112 20.39 -21.13 -10.06
N ALA A 113 19.18 -20.84 -10.59
CA ALA A 113 18.19 -20.05 -9.87
C ALA A 113 17.14 -20.94 -9.15
N PRO A 114 16.57 -20.47 -8.04
CA PRO A 114 15.40 -21.10 -7.42
C PRO A 114 14.21 -21.14 -8.39
N ILE A 115 13.45 -22.25 -8.37
CA ILE A 115 12.27 -22.44 -9.26
C ILE A 115 11.25 -21.31 -9.15
N ALA A 116 11.10 -20.68 -7.98
CA ALA A 116 10.22 -19.55 -7.75
C ALA A 116 10.61 -18.32 -8.60
N VAL A 117 11.90 -18.07 -8.80
CA VAL A 117 12.39 -16.95 -9.63
C VAL A 117 12.08 -17.21 -11.10
N ILE A 118 12.27 -18.43 -11.56
CA ILE A 118 11.98 -18.85 -12.93
C ILE A 118 10.49 -18.76 -13.21
N ALA A 119 9.66 -19.25 -12.27
CA ALA A 119 8.21 -19.16 -12.37
C ALA A 119 7.75 -17.68 -12.41
N ALA A 120 8.26 -16.85 -11.51
CA ALA A 120 7.93 -15.42 -11.48
C ALA A 120 8.33 -14.70 -12.78
N LEU A 121 9.52 -14.96 -13.29
CA LEU A 121 9.99 -14.41 -14.56
C LEU A 121 9.11 -14.86 -15.74
N THR A 122 8.75 -16.15 -15.78
CA THR A 122 7.86 -16.69 -16.83
C THR A 122 6.49 -16.04 -16.77
N VAL A 123 5.87 -15.94 -15.59
CA VAL A 123 4.57 -15.28 -15.40
C VAL A 123 4.66 -13.81 -15.84
N LEU A 124 5.71 -13.10 -15.44
CA LEU A 124 5.93 -11.70 -15.86
C LEU A 124 5.98 -11.57 -17.38
N ILE A 125 6.71 -12.43 -18.07
CA ILE A 125 6.81 -12.43 -19.54
C ILE A 125 5.45 -12.69 -20.18
N LEU A 126 4.74 -13.72 -19.71
CA LEU A 126 3.43 -14.08 -20.25
C LEU A 126 2.40 -12.97 -20.06
N LEU A 127 2.39 -12.32 -18.88
CA LEU A 127 1.53 -11.16 -18.63
C LEU A 127 1.91 -9.98 -19.54
N ALA A 128 3.20 -9.68 -19.67
CA ALA A 128 3.67 -8.57 -20.51
C ALA A 128 3.33 -8.76 -22.00
N LEU A 129 3.33 -10.00 -22.48
CA LEU A 129 2.97 -10.34 -23.85
C LEU A 129 1.46 -10.50 -24.05
N GLY A 130 0.77 -11.15 -23.08
CA GLY A 130 -0.64 -11.51 -23.18
C GLY A 130 -1.58 -10.32 -23.01
N GLU A 131 -1.32 -9.49 -22.02
CA GLU A 131 -2.22 -8.42 -21.56
C GLU A 131 -1.84 -7.03 -22.08
N GLN A 132 -1.22 -6.94 -23.26
CA GLN A 132 -0.75 -5.67 -23.84
C GLN A 132 -1.82 -4.58 -23.85
N ALA A 133 -3.04 -4.90 -24.23
CA ALA A 133 -4.14 -3.92 -24.29
C ALA A 133 -4.57 -3.45 -22.91
N GLN A 134 -4.57 -4.33 -21.91
CA GLN A 134 -4.91 -3.98 -20.53
C GLN A 134 -3.78 -3.19 -19.86
N ILE A 135 -2.52 -3.61 -20.05
CA ILE A 135 -1.34 -2.89 -19.57
C ILE A 135 -1.29 -1.49 -20.19
N ARG A 136 -1.56 -1.35 -21.49
CA ARG A 136 -1.61 -0.06 -22.16
C ARG A 136 -2.75 0.81 -21.63
N ARG A 137 -3.97 0.26 -21.51
CA ARG A 137 -5.10 0.97 -20.90
C ARG A 137 -4.82 1.39 -19.46
N PHE A 138 -4.17 0.52 -18.68
CA PHE A 138 -3.75 0.85 -17.32
C PHE A 138 -2.69 1.95 -17.32
N SER A 139 -1.67 1.87 -18.19
CA SER A 139 -0.63 2.88 -18.34
C SER A 139 -1.18 4.22 -18.82
N ASP A 140 -2.10 4.20 -19.81
CA ASP A 140 -2.75 5.42 -20.34
C ASP A 140 -3.73 6.03 -19.31
N ALA A 141 -4.35 5.20 -18.48
CA ALA A 141 -5.23 5.62 -17.40
C ALA A 141 -4.47 6.02 -16.12
N PHE A 142 -3.18 5.66 -16.01
CA PHE A 142 -2.36 5.93 -14.84
C PHE A 142 -1.85 7.38 -14.88
N PRO A 143 -2.36 8.28 -14.02
CA PRO A 143 -1.95 9.67 -14.04
C PRO A 143 -0.47 9.81 -13.71
N THR A 144 0.21 10.72 -14.37
CA THR A 144 1.65 10.99 -14.15
C THR A 144 1.94 11.32 -12.68
N GLU A 145 1.01 11.98 -12.00
CA GLU A 145 1.09 12.30 -10.57
C GLU A 145 1.20 11.06 -9.68
N GLU A 146 0.48 9.99 -10.02
CA GLU A 146 0.51 8.73 -9.25
C GLU A 146 1.79 7.95 -9.51
N GLY A 147 2.35 8.03 -10.72
CA GLY A 147 3.66 7.46 -11.02
C GLY A 147 4.77 8.09 -10.17
N VAL A 148 4.74 9.41 -10.01
CA VAL A 148 5.65 10.13 -9.12
C VAL A 148 5.44 9.72 -7.66
N THR A 149 4.19 9.55 -7.25
CA THR A 149 3.83 9.12 -5.89
C THR A 149 4.33 7.71 -5.60
N LEU A 150 4.11 6.77 -6.53
CA LEU A 150 4.64 5.42 -6.42
C LEU A 150 6.17 5.42 -6.35
N ALA A 151 6.85 6.25 -7.18
CA ALA A 151 8.30 6.41 -7.12
C ALA A 151 8.77 6.92 -5.75
N LYS A 152 8.08 7.91 -5.16
CA LYS A 152 8.36 8.37 -3.79
C LYS A 152 8.22 7.23 -2.76
N PHE A 153 7.17 6.42 -2.87
CA PHE A 153 6.99 5.26 -1.98
C PHE A 153 8.08 4.20 -2.16
N LEU A 154 8.49 3.94 -3.39
CA LEU A 154 9.60 3.03 -3.68
C LEU A 154 10.94 3.56 -3.14
N ILE A 155 11.16 4.87 -3.14
CA ILE A 155 12.31 5.50 -2.48
C ILE A 155 12.25 5.26 -0.97
N LEU A 156 11.10 5.46 -0.34
CA LEU A 156 10.93 5.22 1.11
C LEU A 156 11.17 3.74 1.46
N ALA A 157 10.59 2.81 0.70
CA ALA A 157 10.62 1.39 0.99
C ALA A 157 11.86 0.67 0.45
N GLY A 158 12.31 1.02 -0.75
CA GLY A 158 13.38 0.31 -1.45
C GLY A 158 14.77 0.93 -1.29
N LEU A 159 14.84 2.24 -1.07
CA LEU A 159 16.12 2.94 -0.93
C LEU A 159 16.42 3.30 0.53
N ILE A 160 15.51 3.99 1.21
CA ILE A 160 15.78 4.49 2.57
C ILE A 160 15.75 3.35 3.59
N TYR A 161 14.71 2.51 3.57
CA TYR A 161 14.55 1.43 4.55
C TYR A 161 15.77 0.48 4.64
N PRO A 162 16.37 -0.03 3.54
CA PRO A 162 17.54 -0.92 3.63
C PRO A 162 18.82 -0.22 4.12
N LEU A 163 18.89 1.11 4.03
CA LEU A 163 20.05 1.89 4.48
C LEU A 163 20.01 2.22 5.97
N LEU A 164 18.86 2.01 6.62
CA LEU A 164 18.70 2.35 8.04
C LEU A 164 19.38 1.28 8.92
N PRO A 165 20.13 1.73 9.94
CA PRO A 165 20.75 0.80 10.89
C PRO A 165 19.69 0.12 11.76
N GLY A 166 19.90 -1.18 12.03
CA GLY A 166 19.06 -1.94 12.95
C GLY A 166 19.31 -1.65 14.45
N THR A 167 20.18 -0.68 14.75
CA THR A 167 20.52 -0.26 16.11
C THR A 167 19.40 0.52 16.78
N GLU A 168 19.34 0.46 18.10
CA GLU A 168 18.40 1.28 18.87
C GLU A 168 18.73 2.77 18.77
N VAL A 169 17.68 3.59 18.79
CA VAL A 169 17.81 5.04 18.85
C VAL A 169 18.35 5.43 20.24
N PRO A 170 19.35 6.30 20.35
CA PRO A 170 19.88 6.73 21.64
C PRO A 170 18.77 7.20 22.59
N TYR A 171 18.84 6.75 23.85
CA TYR A 171 17.87 7.04 24.91
C TYR A 171 16.45 6.51 24.71
N LEU A 172 16.17 5.70 23.66
CA LEU A 172 14.86 5.11 23.38
C LEU A 172 14.92 3.57 23.38
N PRO A 173 14.85 2.91 24.53
CA PRO A 173 14.99 1.46 24.62
C PRO A 173 13.89 0.73 23.86
N GLY A 174 14.29 -0.27 23.07
CA GLY A 174 13.39 -1.08 22.26
C GLY A 174 13.01 -0.47 20.91
N ILE A 175 13.33 0.81 20.65
CA ILE A 175 13.04 1.51 19.40
C ILE A 175 14.29 1.56 18.52
N THR A 176 14.21 0.94 17.33
CA THR A 176 15.28 1.00 16.31
C THR A 176 14.87 1.91 15.18
N TRP A 177 15.86 2.44 14.44
CA TRP A 177 15.60 3.24 13.24
C TRP A 177 14.74 2.51 12.22
N THR A 178 14.96 1.21 12.05
CA THR A 178 14.15 0.36 11.18
C THR A 178 12.71 0.23 11.64
N LYS A 179 12.43 0.10 12.95
CA LYS A 179 11.05 0.07 13.48
C LYS A 179 10.28 1.35 13.21
N ILE A 180 10.93 2.51 13.42
CA ILE A 180 10.33 3.81 13.11
C ILE A 180 9.92 3.84 11.64
N TRP A 181 10.84 3.41 10.77
CA TRP A 181 10.59 3.48 9.33
C TRP A 181 9.54 2.48 8.84
N VAL A 182 9.51 1.27 9.42
CA VAL A 182 8.43 0.31 9.16
C VAL A 182 7.06 0.90 9.54
N ALA A 183 6.96 1.59 10.68
CA ALA A 183 5.73 2.27 11.06
C ALA A 183 5.33 3.35 10.03
N VAL A 184 6.30 4.15 9.55
CA VAL A 184 6.08 5.12 8.46
C VAL A 184 5.55 4.44 7.21
N LEU A 185 6.19 3.35 6.76
CA LEU A 185 5.80 2.63 5.55
C LEU A 185 4.39 2.02 5.65
N VAL A 186 4.09 1.39 6.79
CA VAL A 186 2.79 0.73 6.98
C VAL A 186 1.67 1.76 7.02
N ILE A 187 1.83 2.86 7.76
CA ILE A 187 0.77 3.89 7.84
C ILE A 187 0.60 4.63 6.52
N SER A 188 1.72 4.97 5.85
CA SER A 188 1.69 5.61 4.54
C SER A 188 1.05 4.69 3.49
N GLY A 189 1.36 3.40 3.51
CA GLY A 189 0.77 2.40 2.62
C GLY A 189 -0.73 2.26 2.81
N ILE A 190 -1.22 2.11 4.04
CA ILE A 190 -2.66 2.01 4.33
C ILE A 190 -3.39 3.30 3.93
N SER A 191 -2.80 4.46 4.24
CA SER A 191 -3.37 5.76 3.88
C SER A 191 -3.44 5.93 2.36
N TYR A 192 -2.41 5.51 1.64
CA TYR A 192 -2.38 5.58 0.18
C TYR A 192 -3.38 4.63 -0.48
N LEU A 193 -3.53 3.41 0.05
CA LEU A 193 -4.56 2.50 -0.43
C LEU A 193 -5.98 3.08 -0.26
N GLY A 194 -6.24 3.71 0.88
CA GLY A 194 -7.50 4.43 1.13
C GLY A 194 -7.71 5.59 0.13
N TYR A 195 -6.67 6.36 -0.14
CA TYR A 195 -6.68 7.43 -1.13
C TYR A 195 -6.95 6.91 -2.55
N LEU A 196 -6.24 5.86 -3.00
CA LEU A 196 -6.45 5.25 -4.32
C LEU A 196 -7.87 4.69 -4.46
N ALA A 197 -8.38 4.03 -3.44
CA ALA A 197 -9.74 3.52 -3.43
C ALA A 197 -10.75 4.67 -3.61
N HIS A 198 -10.56 5.80 -2.91
CA HIS A 198 -11.43 6.97 -3.06
C HIS A 198 -11.33 7.60 -4.45
N ARG A 199 -10.12 7.79 -4.96
CA ARG A 199 -9.89 8.54 -6.20
C ARG A 199 -10.23 7.74 -7.46
N TYR A 200 -9.92 6.42 -7.49
CA TYR A 200 -10.01 5.60 -8.71
C TYR A 200 -11.09 4.54 -8.71
N VAL A 201 -11.34 3.92 -7.55
CA VAL A 201 -12.35 2.85 -7.46
C VAL A 201 -13.75 3.47 -7.24
N PHE A 202 -13.81 4.51 -6.42
CA PHE A 202 -15.06 5.16 -6.04
C PHE A 202 -15.03 6.68 -6.26
N PRO A 203 -14.77 7.17 -7.49
CA PRO A 203 -14.63 8.62 -7.77
C PRO A 203 -15.92 9.39 -7.55
N ARG A 204 -17.07 8.72 -7.59
CA ARG A 204 -18.39 9.29 -7.31
C ARG A 204 -18.94 8.80 -5.98
N ALA A 205 -18.07 8.61 -4.99
CA ALA A 205 -18.46 8.18 -3.66
C ALA A 205 -19.49 9.14 -3.07
N GLY A 206 -20.64 8.63 -2.70
CA GLY A 206 -21.62 9.40 -1.91
C GLY A 206 -21.07 9.72 -0.52
N THR A 207 -21.72 10.61 0.20
CA THR A 207 -21.28 11.15 1.50
C THR A 207 -20.87 10.06 2.50
N LEU A 208 -21.61 8.95 2.59
CA LEU A 208 -21.29 7.85 3.52
C LEU A 208 -20.03 7.11 3.13
N LEU A 209 -19.84 6.81 1.84
CA LEU A 209 -18.64 6.12 1.35
C LEU A 209 -17.41 7.02 1.47
N THR A 210 -17.57 8.34 1.30
CA THR A 210 -16.53 9.33 1.62
C THR A 210 -16.13 9.27 3.10
N GLY A 211 -17.08 9.01 4.00
CA GLY A 211 -16.80 8.75 5.42
C GLY A 211 -15.94 7.50 5.63
N VAL A 212 -16.29 6.37 4.96
CA VAL A 212 -15.51 5.12 5.05
C VAL A 212 -14.08 5.33 4.55
N LEU A 213 -13.94 5.78 3.31
CA LEU A 213 -12.63 5.90 2.64
C LEU A 213 -11.77 7.00 3.28
N GLY A 214 -12.37 8.15 3.60
CA GLY A 214 -11.71 9.22 4.32
C GLY A 214 -11.27 8.82 5.72
N GLY A 215 -12.08 8.01 6.43
CA GLY A 215 -11.75 7.47 7.75
C GLY A 215 -10.56 6.50 7.73
N LEU A 216 -10.43 5.69 6.68
CA LEU A 216 -9.26 4.83 6.45
C LEU A 216 -7.98 5.65 6.21
N TYR A 217 -8.11 6.77 5.51
CA TYR A 217 -6.99 7.66 5.22
C TYR A 217 -6.64 8.53 6.44
N SER A 218 -7.57 9.34 6.89
CA SER A 218 -7.47 10.22 8.08
C SER A 218 -8.85 10.59 8.58
N SER A 219 -9.28 10.00 9.69
CA SER A 219 -10.61 10.29 10.25
C SER A 219 -10.79 11.74 10.69
N THR A 220 -9.70 12.41 11.11
CA THR A 220 -9.71 13.83 11.48
C THR A 220 -9.87 14.71 10.27
N ALA A 221 -9.10 14.48 9.20
CA ALA A 221 -9.24 15.20 7.94
C ALA A 221 -10.63 14.96 7.32
N ALA A 222 -11.12 13.73 7.30
CA ALA A 222 -12.46 13.40 6.84
C ALA A 222 -13.55 14.17 7.61
N THR A 223 -13.43 14.26 8.94
CA THR A 223 -14.36 15.04 9.77
C THR A 223 -14.40 16.50 9.36
N VAL A 224 -13.23 17.14 9.15
CA VAL A 224 -13.15 18.56 8.72
C VAL A 224 -13.76 18.74 7.33
N VAL A 225 -13.43 17.87 6.38
CA VAL A 225 -13.93 17.93 5.00
C VAL A 225 -15.45 17.75 4.96
N LEU A 226 -15.98 16.74 5.65
CA LEU A 226 -17.42 16.48 5.72
C LEU A 226 -18.19 17.60 6.44
N ALA A 227 -17.61 18.16 7.50
CA ALA A 227 -18.21 19.30 8.20
C ALA A 227 -18.25 20.56 7.33
N ARG A 228 -17.19 20.84 6.56
CA ARG A 228 -17.18 21.96 5.61
C ARG A 228 -18.15 21.74 4.45
N ALA A 229 -18.24 20.53 3.91
CA ALA A 229 -19.18 20.19 2.86
C ALA A 229 -20.64 20.39 3.33
N ALA A 230 -20.97 19.94 4.54
CA ALA A 230 -22.30 20.14 5.13
C ALA A 230 -22.66 21.62 5.35
N ARG A 231 -21.65 22.49 5.49
CA ARG A 231 -21.85 23.94 5.53
C ARG A 231 -22.11 24.54 4.14
N ALA A 232 -21.40 24.07 3.12
CA ALA A 232 -21.47 24.59 1.76
C ALA A 232 -22.76 24.16 1.04
N GLU A 233 -23.22 22.94 1.31
CA GLU A 233 -24.36 22.31 0.66
C GLU A 233 -25.36 21.78 1.72
N PRO A 234 -26.38 22.57 2.10
CA PRO A 234 -27.36 22.17 3.12
C PRO A 234 -28.11 20.87 2.80
N ASP A 235 -28.31 20.55 1.52
CA ASP A 235 -28.99 19.33 1.09
C ASP A 235 -28.18 18.07 1.36
N SER A 236 -26.86 18.15 1.32
CA SER A 236 -25.95 17.04 1.70
C SER A 236 -25.70 16.97 3.21
N ALA A 237 -26.07 17.99 3.97
CA ALA A 237 -25.86 18.08 5.41
C ALA A 237 -26.57 16.97 6.20
N ALA A 238 -27.65 16.41 5.68
CA ALA A 238 -28.43 15.36 6.38
C ALA A 238 -27.66 14.06 6.60
N LEU A 239 -26.77 13.67 5.67
CA LEU A 239 -25.95 12.46 5.74
C LEU A 239 -24.56 12.69 6.38
N ALA A 240 -24.13 13.94 6.50
CA ALA A 240 -22.82 14.28 7.01
C ALA A 240 -22.54 13.81 8.45
N PRO A 241 -23.50 13.87 9.39
CA PRO A 241 -23.28 13.29 10.74
C PRO A 241 -22.99 11.80 10.72
N ALA A 242 -23.73 11.03 9.92
CA ALA A 242 -23.51 9.60 9.75
C ALA A 242 -22.13 9.33 9.16
N ALA A 243 -21.71 10.08 8.15
CA ALA A 243 -20.41 9.95 7.52
C ALA A 243 -19.25 10.26 8.49
N VAL A 244 -19.35 11.27 9.34
CA VAL A 244 -18.36 11.60 10.38
C VAL A 244 -18.24 10.48 11.41
N ILE A 245 -19.37 9.91 11.83
CA ILE A 245 -19.39 8.76 12.76
C ILE A 245 -18.70 7.55 12.09
N ILE A 246 -19.00 7.27 10.83
CA ILE A 246 -18.36 6.19 10.06
C ILE A 246 -16.84 6.44 9.96
N ALA A 247 -16.42 7.66 9.64
CA ALA A 247 -15.00 7.99 9.55
C ALA A 247 -14.26 7.74 10.87
N THR A 248 -14.92 8.01 12.01
CA THR A 248 -14.35 7.70 13.33
C THR A 248 -14.38 6.21 13.65
N ALA A 249 -15.44 5.48 13.25
CA ALA A 249 -15.46 4.02 13.36
C ALA A 249 -14.29 3.39 12.59
N MET A 250 -14.03 3.84 11.38
CA MET A 250 -12.90 3.35 10.58
C MET A 250 -11.53 3.60 11.23
N MET A 251 -11.38 4.63 12.06
CA MET A 251 -10.18 4.83 12.86
C MET A 251 -9.90 3.66 13.80
N TYR A 252 -10.92 3.14 14.51
CA TYR A 252 -10.74 1.99 15.40
C TYR A 252 -10.28 0.75 14.64
N ALA A 253 -10.92 0.46 13.51
CA ALA A 253 -10.54 -0.67 12.66
C ALA A 253 -9.11 -0.51 12.13
N ARG A 254 -8.73 0.70 11.68
CA ARG A 254 -7.38 1.01 11.19
C ARG A 254 -6.34 0.87 12.30
N LEU A 255 -6.60 1.38 13.49
CA LEU A 255 -5.68 1.24 14.63
C LEU A 255 -5.46 -0.22 15.01
N LEU A 256 -6.52 -1.03 15.08
CA LEU A 256 -6.37 -2.47 15.33
C LEU A 256 -5.53 -3.15 14.25
N ALA A 257 -5.78 -2.84 12.98
CA ALA A 257 -5.02 -3.38 11.87
C ALA A 257 -3.54 -2.96 11.94
N LEU A 258 -3.25 -1.68 12.20
CA LEU A 258 -1.88 -1.16 12.35
C LEU A 258 -1.14 -1.85 13.50
N ILE A 259 -1.77 -1.95 14.67
CA ILE A 259 -1.19 -2.58 15.86
C ILE A 259 -0.86 -4.06 15.58
N ALA A 260 -1.77 -4.78 14.92
CA ALA A 260 -1.58 -6.19 14.56
C ALA A 260 -0.48 -6.37 13.48
N LEU A 261 -0.51 -5.57 12.41
CA LEU A 261 0.48 -5.62 11.32
C LEU A 261 1.91 -5.31 11.78
N LEU A 262 2.05 -4.45 12.80
CA LEU A 262 3.35 -4.14 13.39
C LEU A 262 3.82 -5.19 14.42
N GLY A 263 3.10 -6.30 14.56
CA GLY A 263 3.49 -7.45 15.40
C GLY A 263 3.06 -7.36 16.86
N HIS A 264 2.27 -6.35 17.25
CA HIS A 264 1.78 -6.16 18.63
C HIS A 264 0.43 -6.88 18.86
N VAL A 265 0.37 -8.18 18.51
CA VAL A 265 -0.88 -8.97 18.52
C VAL A 265 -1.57 -8.98 19.90
N ASN A 266 -0.81 -9.07 20.98
CA ASN A 266 -1.39 -9.07 22.33
C ASN A 266 -2.08 -7.74 22.67
N ALA A 267 -1.50 -6.61 22.26
CA ALA A 267 -2.13 -5.30 22.41
C ALA A 267 -3.37 -5.16 21.50
N ALA A 268 -3.31 -5.67 20.28
CA ALA A 268 -4.44 -5.70 19.36
C ALA A 268 -5.59 -6.52 19.93
N LEU A 269 -5.33 -7.69 20.53
CA LEU A 269 -6.33 -8.53 21.17
C LEU A 269 -6.95 -7.86 22.42
N ALA A 270 -6.13 -7.20 23.24
CA ALA A 270 -6.62 -6.46 24.39
C ALA A 270 -7.55 -5.29 23.98
N LEU A 271 -7.25 -4.63 22.87
CA LEU A 271 -8.06 -3.54 22.32
C LEU A 271 -9.21 -4.03 21.42
N ALA A 272 -9.23 -5.31 21.02
CA ALA A 272 -10.22 -5.83 20.08
C ALA A 272 -11.66 -5.70 20.60
N LEU A 273 -11.89 -5.99 21.87
CA LEU A 273 -13.23 -5.88 22.48
C LEU A 273 -13.69 -4.41 22.58
N PRO A 274 -12.92 -3.49 23.21
CA PRO A 274 -13.34 -2.09 23.31
C PRO A 274 -13.44 -1.41 21.93
N PHE A 275 -12.44 -1.54 21.06
CA PHE A 275 -12.49 -0.91 19.73
C PHE A 275 -13.51 -1.57 18.80
N GLY A 276 -13.65 -2.90 18.85
CA GLY A 276 -14.69 -3.61 18.10
C GLY A 276 -16.10 -3.23 18.53
N GLY A 277 -16.33 -3.10 19.84
CA GLY A 277 -17.60 -2.62 20.39
C GLY A 277 -17.93 -1.19 19.96
N LEU A 278 -16.94 -0.26 20.06
CA LEU A 278 -17.09 1.12 19.60
C LEU A 278 -17.30 1.21 18.08
N PHE A 279 -16.62 0.36 17.30
CA PHE A 279 -16.79 0.26 15.86
C PHE A 279 -18.21 -0.17 15.48
N VAL A 280 -18.68 -1.30 16.01
CA VAL A 280 -20.01 -1.85 15.68
C VAL A 280 -21.13 -0.90 16.12
N THR A 281 -21.05 -0.36 17.33
CA THR A 281 -22.06 0.58 17.84
C THR A 281 -22.08 1.89 17.05
N SER A 282 -20.90 2.39 16.63
CA SER A 282 -20.82 3.57 15.77
C SER A 282 -21.42 3.32 14.38
N LEU A 283 -21.19 2.15 13.79
CA LEU A 283 -21.83 1.78 12.53
C LEU A 283 -23.36 1.66 12.67
N ALA A 284 -23.84 1.10 13.77
CA ALA A 284 -25.28 1.00 14.04
C ALA A 284 -25.94 2.36 14.16
N VAL A 285 -25.32 3.31 14.91
CA VAL A 285 -25.81 4.68 15.04
C VAL A 285 -25.78 5.41 13.71
N ALA A 286 -24.68 5.29 12.95
CA ALA A 286 -24.55 5.90 11.63
C ALA A 286 -25.60 5.35 10.66
N ALA A 287 -25.88 4.05 10.68
CA ALA A 287 -26.93 3.43 9.89
C ALA A 287 -28.32 3.97 10.26
N GLY A 288 -28.62 4.13 11.56
CA GLY A 288 -29.85 4.73 12.04
C GLY A 288 -30.04 6.17 11.58
N LEU A 289 -28.98 6.99 11.62
CA LEU A 289 -29.01 8.37 11.14
C LEU A 289 -29.19 8.42 9.62
N ALA A 290 -28.46 7.58 8.87
CA ALA A 290 -28.59 7.49 7.42
C ALA A 290 -29.97 7.01 7.00
N TRP A 291 -30.58 6.10 7.75
CA TRP A 291 -31.95 5.64 7.49
C TRP A 291 -32.99 6.77 7.68
N ARG A 292 -32.82 7.59 8.70
CA ARG A 292 -33.68 8.77 8.91
C ARG A 292 -33.51 9.85 7.83
N ALA A 293 -32.33 9.95 7.25
CA ALA A 293 -31.99 10.87 6.19
C ALA A 293 -32.31 10.33 4.77
N ARG A 294 -33.08 9.21 4.63
CA ARG A 294 -33.49 8.66 3.35
C ARG A 294 -34.27 9.67 2.54
N GLY A 295 -33.79 9.97 1.32
CA GLY A 295 -34.34 10.98 0.42
C GLY A 295 -33.47 12.22 0.25
N ALA A 296 -32.43 12.40 1.07
CA ALA A 296 -31.42 13.43 0.83
C ALA A 296 -30.54 13.05 -0.38
N GLN A 297 -30.21 14.03 -1.22
CA GLN A 297 -29.31 13.79 -2.35
C GLN A 297 -27.91 13.42 -1.86
N THR A 298 -27.33 12.37 -2.44
CA THR A 298 -26.07 11.75 -1.98
C THR A 298 -24.83 12.31 -2.66
N GLN A 299 -24.91 13.39 -3.41
CA GLN A 299 -23.76 13.95 -4.11
C GLN A 299 -22.87 14.72 -3.12
N SER A 300 -21.75 14.16 -2.75
CA SER A 300 -20.69 14.89 -2.08
C SER A 300 -19.51 15.06 -3.03
N HIS A 301 -19.19 16.30 -3.36
CA HIS A 301 -17.98 16.69 -4.09
C HIS A 301 -16.80 16.93 -3.13
N ALA A 302 -16.88 16.38 -1.92
CA ALA A 302 -15.84 16.54 -0.92
C ALA A 302 -14.59 15.73 -1.32
N ALA A 303 -13.74 16.33 -2.13
CA ALA A 303 -12.44 15.74 -2.49
C ALA A 303 -11.51 15.75 -1.28
N VAL A 304 -10.99 14.60 -0.90
CA VAL A 304 -9.81 14.50 -0.03
C VAL A 304 -8.62 14.96 -0.88
N SER A 305 -8.13 16.17 -0.63
CA SER A 305 -7.32 16.94 -1.58
C SER A 305 -5.81 16.80 -1.45
N SER A 306 -5.27 15.90 -0.62
CA SER A 306 -3.81 15.76 -0.47
C SER A 306 -3.36 14.31 -0.57
N ASN A 307 -2.30 14.10 -1.36
CA ASN A 307 -1.65 12.80 -1.50
C ASN A 307 -0.89 12.45 -0.20
N PRO A 308 -1.16 11.28 0.44
CA PRO A 308 -0.54 10.90 1.72
C PRO A 308 0.91 10.45 1.61
N LEU A 309 1.41 10.19 0.41
CA LEU A 309 2.78 9.70 0.17
C LEU A 309 3.78 10.83 -0.13
N ASP A 310 3.60 12.01 0.43
CA ASP A 310 4.60 13.04 0.31
C ASP A 310 5.78 12.78 1.28
N LEU A 311 7.01 12.85 0.73
CA LEU A 311 8.24 12.67 1.53
C LEU A 311 8.26 13.56 2.78
N PRO A 312 7.88 14.85 2.74
CA PRO A 312 7.81 15.69 3.94
C PRO A 312 6.87 15.12 5.01
N VAL A 313 5.74 14.54 4.62
CA VAL A 313 4.77 13.94 5.56
C VAL A 313 5.36 12.71 6.22
N ALA A 314 6.07 11.86 5.46
CA ALA A 314 6.74 10.67 5.99
C ALA A 314 7.83 11.04 7.01
N PHE A 315 8.66 12.05 6.70
CA PHE A 315 9.68 12.54 7.63
C PHE A 315 9.08 13.23 8.85
N LEU A 316 8.00 14.00 8.68
CA LEU A 316 7.28 14.59 9.80
C LEU A 316 6.72 13.51 10.73
N PHE A 317 6.14 12.43 10.17
CA PHE A 317 5.65 11.30 10.95
C PHE A 317 6.80 10.64 11.74
N ALA A 318 7.95 10.39 11.10
CA ALA A 318 9.13 9.83 11.77
C ALA A 318 9.63 10.75 12.90
N ALA A 319 9.66 12.05 12.67
CA ALA A 319 10.06 13.03 13.67
C ALA A 319 9.08 13.07 14.86
N LEU A 320 7.77 13.05 14.59
CA LEU A 320 6.74 12.97 15.63
C LEU A 320 6.80 11.65 16.40
N PHE A 321 7.08 10.53 15.71
CA PHE A 321 7.27 9.24 16.37
C PHE A 321 8.42 9.29 17.38
N VAL A 322 9.58 9.80 16.97
CA VAL A 322 10.75 9.96 17.86
C VAL A 322 10.45 10.93 19.00
N PHE A 323 9.82 12.05 18.71
CA PHE A 323 9.39 13.02 19.70
C PHE A 323 8.46 12.42 20.75
N PHE A 324 7.41 11.71 20.32
CA PHE A 324 6.48 11.06 21.24
C PHE A 324 7.13 9.91 22.02
N ALA A 325 8.03 9.17 21.41
CA ALA A 325 8.81 8.16 22.12
C ALA A 325 9.67 8.79 23.24
N GLY A 326 10.36 9.88 22.93
CA GLY A 326 11.21 10.60 23.90
C GLY A 326 10.40 11.17 25.07
N ILE A 327 9.29 11.85 24.77
CA ILE A 327 8.45 12.42 25.84
C ILE A 327 7.77 11.31 26.66
N THR A 328 7.36 10.20 26.02
CA THR A 328 6.81 9.03 26.72
C THR A 328 7.85 8.41 27.66
N GLN A 329 9.09 8.22 27.20
CA GLN A 329 10.18 7.72 28.04
C GLN A 329 10.42 8.63 29.25
N PHE A 330 10.48 9.93 29.03
CA PHE A 330 10.66 10.91 30.09
C PHE A 330 9.52 10.87 31.11
N VAL A 331 8.27 10.89 30.62
CA VAL A 331 7.07 10.95 31.49
C VAL A 331 6.89 9.63 32.24
N THR A 332 7.06 8.49 31.59
CA THR A 332 6.90 7.19 32.26
C THR A 332 7.98 6.92 33.33
N THR A 333 9.20 7.42 33.09
CA THR A 333 10.29 7.29 34.06
C THR A 333 10.07 8.17 35.31
N ARG A 334 9.49 9.37 35.14
CA ARG A 334 9.29 10.34 36.22
C ARG A 334 7.95 10.19 36.96
N PHE A 335 6.90 9.88 36.21
CA PHE A 335 5.52 9.95 36.70
C PHE A 335 4.75 8.61 36.54
N GLY A 336 5.40 7.57 35.99
CA GLY A 336 4.80 6.26 35.80
C GLY A 336 3.54 6.25 34.92
N ALA A 337 2.60 5.37 35.26
CA ALA A 337 1.35 5.21 34.51
C ALA A 337 0.44 6.46 34.56
N ALA A 338 0.39 7.16 35.68
CA ALA A 338 -0.43 8.37 35.81
C ALA A 338 0.04 9.47 34.84
N GLY A 339 1.35 9.66 34.72
CA GLY A 339 1.92 10.59 33.76
C GLY A 339 1.61 10.19 32.31
N LEU A 340 1.68 8.89 32.01
CA LEU A 340 1.33 8.37 30.69
C LEU A 340 -0.13 8.65 30.34
N HIS A 341 -1.07 8.51 31.26
CA HIS A 341 -2.49 8.81 31.02
C HIS A 341 -2.71 10.30 30.72
N VAL A 342 -2.07 11.20 31.48
CA VAL A 342 -2.12 12.64 31.19
C VAL A 342 -1.53 12.99 29.83
N LEU A 343 -0.36 12.42 29.50
CA LEU A 343 0.27 12.60 28.20
C LEU A 343 -0.65 12.13 27.07
N SER A 344 -1.25 10.95 27.23
CA SER A 344 -2.18 10.37 26.23
C SER A 344 -3.40 11.27 26.00
N PHE A 345 -3.94 11.86 27.06
CA PHE A 345 -5.03 12.82 26.95
C PHE A 345 -4.62 14.05 26.13
N VAL A 346 -3.46 14.63 26.42
CA VAL A 346 -2.95 15.82 25.70
C VAL A 346 -2.66 15.51 24.24
N VAL A 347 -1.99 14.39 23.99
CA VAL A 347 -1.62 13.98 22.63
C VAL A 347 -2.84 13.68 21.75
N GLY A 348 -3.95 13.24 22.35
CA GLY A 348 -5.19 12.99 21.61
C GLY A 348 -5.75 14.21 20.87
N PHE A 349 -5.36 15.42 21.26
CA PHE A 349 -5.68 16.67 20.52
C PHE A 349 -4.75 16.95 19.34
N SER A 350 -3.88 16.01 19.00
CA SER A 350 -3.00 16.05 17.83
C SER A 350 -3.17 14.80 16.97
N ASP A 351 -2.17 14.41 16.20
CA ASP A 351 -2.14 13.14 15.49
C ASP A 351 -1.74 12.01 16.45
N ILE A 352 -2.69 11.09 16.69
CA ILE A 352 -2.50 9.98 17.64
C ILE A 352 -1.68 8.82 17.06
N ASP A 353 -1.59 8.69 15.73
CA ASP A 353 -0.93 7.54 15.11
C ASP A 353 0.57 7.44 15.47
N PRO A 354 1.38 8.51 15.35
CA PRO A 354 2.80 8.44 15.73
C PRO A 354 2.99 8.15 17.22
N PHE A 355 2.10 8.68 18.07
CA PHE A 355 2.14 8.43 19.51
C PHE A 355 1.84 6.97 19.84
N ILE A 356 0.71 6.44 19.36
CA ILE A 356 0.31 5.05 19.64
C ILE A 356 1.35 4.07 19.14
N LEU A 357 1.87 4.29 17.94
CA LEU A 357 2.88 3.39 17.37
C LEU A 357 4.22 3.50 18.10
N SER A 358 4.62 4.69 18.54
CA SER A 358 5.84 4.85 19.36
C SER A 358 5.70 4.20 20.72
N LEU A 359 4.52 4.34 21.35
CA LEU A 359 4.21 3.74 22.64
C LEU A 359 4.28 2.21 22.60
N LEU A 360 3.77 1.59 21.54
CA LEU A 360 3.79 0.14 21.37
C LEU A 360 5.20 -0.38 20.99
N ALA A 361 5.96 0.35 20.19
CA ALA A 361 7.29 -0.06 19.74
C ALA A 361 8.35 0.02 20.84
N GLY A 362 8.17 0.89 21.83
CA GLY A 362 9.14 1.13 22.91
C GLY A 362 9.02 0.15 24.08
N LYS A 363 10.07 0.06 24.87
CA LYS A 363 10.09 -0.68 26.14
C LYS A 363 10.06 0.32 27.30
N PHE A 364 8.88 0.80 27.59
CA PHE A 364 8.68 1.77 28.67
C PHE A 364 8.45 1.07 30.02
N ALA A 365 8.77 1.77 31.12
CA ALA A 365 8.66 1.25 32.48
C ALA A 365 7.21 1.29 33.00
N VAL A 366 6.28 0.75 32.22
CA VAL A 366 4.84 0.70 32.55
C VAL A 366 4.25 -0.67 32.17
N SER A 367 3.14 -1.02 32.79
CA SER A 367 2.46 -2.29 32.51
C SER A 367 1.78 -2.28 31.12
N ALA A 368 1.54 -3.46 30.56
CA ALA A 368 0.80 -3.60 29.32
C ALA A 368 -0.64 -3.04 29.43
N SER A 369 -1.27 -3.15 30.61
CA SER A 369 -2.58 -2.54 30.86
C SER A 369 -2.53 -1.02 30.80
N ALA A 370 -1.50 -0.39 31.38
CA ALA A 370 -1.32 1.07 31.28
C ALA A 370 -1.12 1.54 29.85
N VAL A 371 -0.43 0.76 29.01
CA VAL A 371 -0.28 1.03 27.56
C VAL A 371 -1.64 0.95 26.86
N THR A 372 -2.44 -0.08 27.14
CA THR A 372 -3.79 -0.24 26.57
C THR A 372 -4.71 0.90 26.99
N SER A 373 -4.69 1.27 28.28
CA SER A 373 -5.44 2.43 28.79
C SER A 373 -5.00 3.74 28.12
N ALA A 374 -3.69 3.94 27.93
CA ALA A 374 -3.15 5.10 27.24
C ALA A 374 -3.66 5.23 25.79
N VAL A 375 -3.73 4.11 25.05
CA VAL A 375 -4.29 4.08 23.69
C VAL A 375 -5.78 4.46 23.69
N LEU A 376 -6.56 3.95 24.66
CA LEU A 376 -7.97 4.29 24.82
C LEU A 376 -8.15 5.77 25.16
N ILE A 377 -7.35 6.32 26.08
CA ILE A 377 -7.40 7.74 26.48
C ILE A 377 -7.06 8.64 25.29
N ALA A 378 -5.99 8.33 24.53
CA ALA A 378 -5.63 9.10 23.35
C ALA A 378 -6.73 9.08 22.28
N SER A 379 -7.35 7.92 22.06
CA SER A 379 -8.48 7.79 21.13
C SER A 379 -9.71 8.55 21.61
N ALA A 380 -9.98 8.55 22.91
CA ALA A 380 -11.09 9.29 23.54
C ALA A 380 -10.93 10.81 23.35
N SER A 381 -9.77 11.37 23.70
CA SER A 381 -9.52 12.80 23.53
C SER A 381 -9.50 13.22 22.06
N ASN A 382 -9.04 12.35 21.14
CA ASN A 382 -9.15 12.58 19.71
C ASN A 382 -10.61 12.62 19.22
N ASN A 383 -11.51 11.85 19.82
CA ASN A 383 -12.95 11.95 19.50
C ASN A 383 -13.56 13.26 20.01
N ILE A 384 -13.12 13.78 21.15
CA ILE A 384 -13.53 15.12 21.62
C ILE A 384 -13.08 16.19 20.62
N LEU A 385 -11.83 16.10 20.14
CA LEU A 385 -11.32 17.01 19.11
C LEU A 385 -12.19 16.98 17.85
N LYS A 386 -12.53 15.78 17.36
CA LYS A 386 -13.38 15.60 16.18
C LYS A 386 -14.79 16.11 16.41
N ALA A 387 -15.37 15.91 17.60
CA ALA A 387 -16.67 16.48 17.97
C ALA A 387 -16.64 18.00 17.88
N ALA A 388 -15.60 18.63 18.42
CA ALA A 388 -15.38 20.06 18.28
C ALA A 388 -15.23 20.50 16.82
N TYR A 389 -14.41 19.79 16.02
CA TYR A 389 -14.24 20.09 14.60
C TYR A 389 -15.56 19.96 13.80
N ALA A 390 -16.36 18.92 14.08
CA ALA A 390 -17.65 18.73 13.45
C ALA A 390 -18.56 19.95 13.66
N LEU A 391 -18.59 20.55 14.85
CA LEU A 391 -19.40 21.73 15.15
C LEU A 391 -18.81 23.03 14.63
N ILE A 392 -17.50 23.25 14.83
CA ILE A 392 -16.81 24.48 14.47
C ILE A 392 -16.82 24.70 12.95
N PHE A 393 -16.50 23.66 12.17
CA PHE A 393 -16.37 23.77 10.71
C PHE A 393 -17.71 23.71 9.99
N SER A 394 -18.70 22.98 10.51
CA SER A 394 -20.04 22.97 9.92
C SER A 394 -20.85 24.22 10.22
N ARG A 395 -20.63 24.83 11.38
CA ARG A 395 -21.46 25.93 11.92
C ARG A 395 -22.96 25.62 11.84
N SER A 396 -23.34 24.34 11.92
CA SER A 396 -24.70 23.87 11.73
C SER A 396 -25.11 22.93 12.85
N ARG A 397 -26.34 23.07 13.34
CA ARG A 397 -26.94 22.13 14.31
C ARG A 397 -27.14 20.73 13.73
N ALA A 398 -27.10 20.57 12.41
CA ALA A 398 -27.17 19.27 11.75
C ALA A 398 -26.07 18.31 12.20
N MET A 399 -24.91 18.83 12.63
CA MET A 399 -23.79 18.02 13.14
C MET A 399 -23.87 17.63 14.63
N LEU A 400 -24.87 18.13 15.36
CA LEU A 400 -25.05 17.77 16.77
C LEU A 400 -25.12 16.25 17.02
N PRO A 401 -25.83 15.43 16.22
CA PRO A 401 -25.86 13.99 16.45
C PRO A 401 -24.44 13.34 16.37
N ALA A 402 -23.60 13.79 15.45
CA ALA A 402 -22.22 13.31 15.36
C ALA A 402 -21.40 13.75 16.58
N ALA A 403 -21.45 15.03 16.93
CA ALA A 403 -20.72 15.55 18.09
C ALA A 403 -21.12 14.86 19.39
N VAL A 404 -22.41 14.65 19.62
CA VAL A 404 -22.93 13.92 20.79
C VAL A 404 -22.43 12.48 20.80
N TRP A 405 -22.53 11.76 19.67
CA TRP A 405 -22.05 10.37 19.58
C TRP A 405 -20.54 10.27 19.82
N LEU A 406 -19.74 11.15 19.22
CA LEU A 406 -18.29 11.18 19.44
C LEU A 406 -17.94 11.47 20.91
N SER A 407 -18.70 12.34 21.59
CA SER A 407 -18.53 12.60 23.01
C SER A 407 -18.93 11.39 23.88
N ILE A 408 -19.97 10.65 23.49
CA ILE A 408 -20.36 9.40 24.16
C ILE A 408 -19.26 8.34 23.99
N THR A 409 -18.74 8.14 22.78
CA THR A 409 -17.66 7.19 22.54
C THR A 409 -16.38 7.58 23.30
N ALA A 410 -16.09 8.87 23.43
CA ALA A 410 -15.00 9.36 24.26
C ALA A 410 -15.22 9.01 25.74
N ALA A 411 -16.39 9.29 26.28
CA ALA A 411 -16.73 8.97 27.68
C ALA A 411 -16.64 7.45 27.95
N VAL A 412 -17.17 6.62 27.05
CA VAL A 412 -17.09 5.16 27.16
C VAL A 412 -15.62 4.70 27.14
N SER A 413 -14.80 5.25 26.23
CA SER A 413 -13.37 4.92 26.16
C SER A 413 -12.63 5.32 27.44
N PHE A 414 -12.95 6.47 28.04
CA PHE A 414 -12.36 6.87 29.33
C PHE A 414 -12.79 5.93 30.47
N VAL A 415 -14.07 5.54 30.54
CA VAL A 415 -14.55 4.60 31.57
C VAL A 415 -13.80 3.27 31.43
N ILE A 416 -13.69 2.71 30.24
CA ILE A 416 -12.96 1.44 30.00
C ILE A 416 -11.47 1.60 30.31
N ALA A 417 -10.87 2.74 30.03
CA ALA A 417 -9.44 2.96 30.29
C ALA A 417 -9.10 3.09 31.77
N LEU A 418 -10.07 3.51 32.62
CA LEU A 418 -9.89 3.75 34.05
C LEU A 418 -10.41 2.59 34.92
N SER A 419 -11.15 1.63 34.32
CA SER A 419 -11.56 0.39 34.97
C SER A 419 -10.44 -0.66 34.97
#